data_ca9848da59a4b4ad90218b2eb7b88fb2
#
_entry.id   ca9848da59a4b4ad90218b2eb7b88fb2
#
_cell.length_a   1.000
_cell.length_b   1.000
_cell.length_c   1.000
_cell.angle_alpha   90.00
_cell.angle_beta   90.00
_cell.angle_gamma   90.00
#
_symmetry.space_group_name_H-M   'P 1'
#
loop_
_entity.id
_entity.type
_entity.pdbx_description
1 polymer ?
#
loop_
_entity_poly.entity_id
_entity_poly.type
_entity_poly.pdbx_seq_one_letter_code
_entity_poly.pdbx_strand_id
1 'polypeptide(L)'
;MGIRREDIDLGEVGFSDIAGSQRIPLTPPGTILAKHYLKPLGITSYRLAKDIKVPLNRITAILAGKRAITPDTALRLARYLGTTPDFWMNLQSHYHLETTRRRSERRINAAVAPLAA
;
A
#
# COMPACT_ATOMS: atom_id res chain seq x y z
N MET A 1 -24.34 3.04 5.56
CA MET A 1 -23.83 3.72 5.09
C MET A 1 -23.68 3.85 5.02
N GLY A 2 -23.87 3.29 5.13
CA GLY A 2 -23.33 4.00 4.77
C GLY A 2 -23.13 3.73 4.59
N ILE A 3 -22.86 3.38 4.42
CA ILE A 3 -22.41 3.83 3.97
C ILE A 3 -22.13 3.36 3.93
N ARG A 4 -21.67 2.84 3.86
CA ARG A 4 -21.27 3.00 3.54
C ARG A 4 -20.81 2.72 3.27
N ARG A 5 -21.14 2.13 3.46
CA ARG A 5 -20.59 2.42 3.07
C ARG A 5 -20.17 2.37 2.77
N GLU A 6 -20.28 1.80 2.77
CA GLU A 6 -19.80 2.36 2.39
C GLU A 6 -19.46 2.77 2.21
N ASP A 7 -19.68 2.10 2.27
CA ASP A 7 -19.35 2.95 1.91
C ASP A 7 -19.02 3.21 1.79
N ILE A 8 -18.97 2.92 1.81
CA ILE A 8 -18.59 3.75 1.59
C ILE A 8 -18.20 4.03 1.35
N ASP A 9 -18.26 3.77 1.43
CA ASP A 9 -17.83 4.61 1.11
C ASP A 9 -17.60 4.93 0.90
N LEU A 10 -17.42 4.65 0.88
CA LEU A 10 -17.14 5.57 0.63
C LEU A 10 -17.06 6.27 0.55
N GLY A 11 -16.76 6.01 0.64
CA GLY A 11 -16.57 7.07 0.49
C GLY A 11 -16.85 7.61 0.84
N GLU A 12 -16.83 7.98 0.99
CA GLU A 12 -16.96 8.93 1.22
C GLU A 12 -17.20 9.34 1.91
N VAL A 13 -17.30 9.25 2.15
CA VAL A 13 -17.49 10.02 2.68
C VAL A 13 -17.28 10.54 3.12
N GLY A 14 -17.40 10.45 3.43
CA GLY A 14 -17.15 11.31 3.71
C GLY A 14 -16.90 11.67 4.17
N PHE A 15 -16.68 12.01 4.45
CA PHE A 15 -16.42 12.74 4.78
C PHE A 15 -16.08 13.30 5.42
N SER A 16 -15.82 13.50 5.11
CA SER A 16 -15.54 14.04 5.86
C SER A 16 -15.61 14.04 6.82
N ASP A 17 -15.78 13.92 7.15
CA ASP A 17 -15.73 13.87 8.10
C ASP A 17 -15.53 13.14 8.61
N ILE A 18 -15.96 12.60 8.29
CA ILE A 18 -15.07 11.87 8.84
C ILE A 18 -14.03 12.17 9.17
N ALA A 19 -14.39 12.69 9.27
CA ALA A 19 -13.45 13.22 9.20
C ALA A 19 -12.14 13.17 9.56
N GLY A 20 -11.45 13.82 9.29
CA GLY A 20 -10.07 13.91 9.38
C GLY A 20 -9.45 13.60 10.71
N SER A 21 -10.22 13.59 11.75
CA SER A 21 -9.69 13.27 13.06
C SER A 21 -9.46 11.78 13.26
N GLN A 22 -10.17 10.98 12.51
CA GLN A 22 -9.99 9.54 12.60
C GLN A 22 -8.95 9.09 11.59
N ARG A 23 -7.98 8.38 12.10
CA ARG A 23 -6.95 7.83 11.24
C ARG A 23 -7.29 6.42 10.87
N ILE A 24 -7.42 6.18 9.59
CA ILE A 24 -7.55 4.84 9.05
C ILE A 24 -6.16 4.22 9.11
N PRO A 25 -6.02 3.00 9.65
CA PRO A 25 -4.72 2.36 9.67
C PRO A 25 -4.16 2.23 8.25
N LEU A 26 -2.90 2.57 8.09
CA LEU A 26 -2.23 2.41 6.81
C LEU A 26 -1.85 0.95 6.63
N THR A 27 -2.27 0.39 5.51
CA THR A 27 -1.98 -0.99 5.21
C THR A 27 -0.80 -1.08 4.25
N PRO A 28 0.32 -1.66 4.69
CA PRO A 28 1.46 -1.82 3.79
C PRO A 28 1.10 -2.73 2.61
N PRO A 29 1.72 -2.53 1.45
CA PRO A 29 1.47 -3.40 0.30
C PRO A 29 1.72 -4.88 0.59
N GLY A 30 2.69 -5.19 1.44
CA GLY A 30 2.96 -6.57 1.82
C GLY A 30 1.78 -7.25 2.50
N THR A 31 1.01 -6.50 3.28
CA THR A 31 -0.18 -7.04 3.93
C THR A 31 -1.24 -7.41 2.90
N ILE A 32 -1.40 -6.58 1.88
CA ILE A 32 -2.33 -6.85 0.80
C ILE A 32 -1.89 -8.10 0.03
N LEU A 33 -0.60 -8.19 -0.27
CA LEU A 33 -0.05 -9.37 -0.91
C LEU A 33 -0.36 -10.64 -0.11
N ALA A 34 -0.12 -10.59 1.20
CA ALA A 34 -0.34 -11.76 2.04
C ALA A 34 -1.82 -12.13 2.14
N LYS A 35 -2.67 -11.16 2.44
CA LYS A 35 -4.08 -11.43 2.74
C LYS A 35 -4.92 -11.70 1.49
N HIS A 36 -4.65 -11.00 0.41
CA HIS A 36 -5.52 -11.06 -0.76
C HIS A 36 -5.00 -11.97 -1.86
N TYR A 37 -3.74 -12.40 -1.77
CA TYR A 37 -3.15 -13.25 -2.80
C TYR A 37 -2.55 -14.53 -2.25
N LEU A 38 -1.60 -14.43 -1.33
CA LEU A 38 -0.91 -15.63 -0.87
C LEU A 38 -1.82 -16.54 -0.06
N LYS A 39 -2.56 -15.99 0.89
CA LYS A 39 -3.41 -16.79 1.75
C LYS A 39 -4.55 -17.46 0.95
N PRO A 40 -5.32 -16.73 0.13
CA PRO A 40 -6.39 -17.37 -0.64
C PRO A 40 -5.87 -18.42 -1.63
N LEU A 41 -4.68 -18.22 -2.19
CA LEU A 41 -4.12 -19.14 -3.17
C LEU A 41 -3.32 -20.27 -2.54
N GLY A 42 -3.14 -20.24 -1.21
CA GLY A 42 -2.35 -21.27 -0.53
C GLY A 42 -0.88 -21.24 -0.87
N ILE A 43 -0.33 -20.06 -1.18
CA ILE A 43 1.06 -19.91 -1.58
C ILE A 43 1.88 -19.42 -0.39
N THR A 44 2.97 -20.13 -0.08
CA THR A 44 3.87 -19.73 1.00
C THR A 44 4.84 -18.65 0.49
N SER A 45 5.46 -17.92 1.43
CA SER A 45 6.51 -16.96 1.09
C SER A 45 7.65 -17.65 0.33
N TYR A 46 8.02 -18.84 0.76
CA TYR A 46 9.10 -19.60 0.12
C TYR A 46 8.74 -19.90 -1.33
N ARG A 47 7.52 -20.39 -1.57
CA ARG A 47 7.09 -20.72 -2.92
C ARG A 47 7.03 -19.47 -3.80
N LEU A 48 6.52 -18.38 -3.27
CA LEU A 48 6.46 -17.13 -4.03
C LEU A 48 7.86 -16.69 -4.45
N ALA A 49 8.79 -16.65 -3.48
CA ALA A 49 10.16 -16.23 -3.76
C ALA A 49 10.79 -17.13 -4.83
N LYS A 50 10.60 -18.44 -4.69
CA LYS A 50 11.13 -19.40 -5.64
C LYS A 50 10.56 -19.20 -7.04
N ASP A 51 9.24 -19.03 -7.11
CA ASP A 51 8.55 -18.95 -8.40
C ASP A 51 8.83 -17.65 -9.13
N ILE A 52 8.99 -16.53 -8.42
CA ILE A 52 9.31 -15.26 -9.07
C ILE A 52 10.81 -14.97 -9.10
N LYS A 53 11.62 -15.92 -8.62
CA LYS A 53 13.08 -15.88 -8.74
C LYS A 53 13.72 -14.72 -7.99
N VAL A 54 13.32 -14.53 -6.74
CA VAL A 54 13.94 -13.53 -5.85
C VAL A 54 14.34 -14.21 -4.55
N PRO A 55 15.26 -13.62 -3.79
CA PRO A 55 15.64 -14.18 -2.49
C PRO A 55 14.45 -14.20 -1.53
N LEU A 56 14.39 -15.25 -0.70
CA LEU A 56 13.30 -15.36 0.28
C LEU A 56 13.26 -14.16 1.22
N ASN A 57 14.42 -13.65 1.64
CA ASN A 57 14.44 -12.52 2.57
C ASN A 57 13.85 -11.24 1.96
N ARG A 58 13.86 -11.12 0.63
CA ARG A 58 13.18 -9.99 -0.01
C ARG A 58 11.67 -10.09 0.22
N ILE A 59 11.12 -11.27 0.04
CA ILE A 59 9.68 -11.49 0.21
C ILE A 59 9.29 -11.33 1.68
N THR A 60 10.02 -11.95 2.60
CA THR A 60 9.68 -11.84 4.02
C THR A 60 9.77 -10.40 4.51
N ALA A 61 10.74 -9.62 4.02
CA ALA A 61 10.86 -8.22 4.40
C ALA A 61 9.70 -7.38 3.85
N ILE A 62 9.25 -7.66 2.62
CA ILE A 62 8.09 -6.98 2.06
C ILE A 62 6.84 -7.31 2.85
N LEU A 63 6.63 -8.58 3.18
CA LEU A 63 5.45 -9.01 3.94
C LEU A 63 5.43 -8.39 5.34
N ALA A 64 6.60 -8.17 5.92
CA ALA A 64 6.72 -7.57 7.24
C ALA A 64 6.62 -6.03 7.21
N GLY A 65 6.49 -5.44 6.02
CA GLY A 65 6.42 -4.00 5.89
C GLY A 65 7.76 -3.29 6.05
N LYS A 66 8.86 -4.04 6.01
CA LYS A 66 10.21 -3.48 6.22
C LYS A 66 10.91 -3.13 4.92
N ARG A 67 10.37 -3.54 3.79
CA ARG A 67 10.96 -3.29 2.49
C ARG A 67 9.88 -2.93 1.49
N ALA A 68 10.17 -1.94 0.65
CA ALA A 68 9.24 -1.50 -0.38
C ALA A 68 9.23 -2.46 -1.56
N ILE A 69 8.09 -2.51 -2.25
CA ILE A 69 7.99 -3.19 -3.53
C ILE A 69 8.61 -2.27 -4.58
N THR A 70 9.69 -2.74 -5.20
CA THR A 70 10.38 -1.99 -6.26
C THR A 70 9.75 -2.32 -7.61
N PRO A 71 10.07 -1.54 -8.66
CA PRO A 71 9.57 -1.86 -10.00
C PRO A 71 9.90 -3.28 -10.46
N ASP A 72 11.10 -3.76 -10.17
CA ASP A 72 11.48 -5.13 -10.53
C ASP A 72 10.57 -6.15 -9.85
N THR A 73 10.34 -5.99 -8.56
CA THR A 73 9.47 -6.91 -7.83
C THR A 73 8.02 -6.77 -8.29
N ALA A 74 7.57 -5.55 -8.60
CA ALA A 74 6.22 -5.33 -9.12
C ALA A 74 6.00 -6.05 -10.44
N LEU A 75 6.98 -6.01 -11.34
CA LEU A 75 6.89 -6.73 -12.60
C LEU A 75 6.78 -8.24 -12.39
N ARG A 76 7.56 -8.77 -11.47
CA ARG A 76 7.57 -10.20 -11.18
C ARG A 76 6.25 -10.64 -10.53
N LEU A 77 5.74 -9.87 -9.57
CA LEU A 77 4.47 -10.17 -8.93
C LEU A 77 3.31 -10.11 -9.92
N ALA A 78 3.31 -9.09 -10.78
CA ALA A 78 2.25 -8.94 -11.77
C ALA A 78 2.21 -10.11 -12.73
N ARG A 79 3.37 -10.53 -13.19
CA ARG A 79 3.47 -11.66 -14.11
C ARG A 79 2.95 -12.94 -13.47
N TYR A 80 3.35 -13.18 -12.22
CA TYR A 80 3.02 -14.42 -11.53
C TYR A 80 1.55 -14.45 -11.09
N LEU A 81 1.05 -13.35 -10.55
CA LEU A 81 -0.29 -13.31 -9.96
C LEU A 81 -1.38 -12.85 -10.92
N GLY A 82 -1.01 -12.43 -12.13
CA GLY A 82 -2.00 -11.98 -13.09
C GLY A 82 -2.53 -10.57 -12.82
N THR A 83 -1.77 -9.76 -12.10
CA THR A 83 -2.11 -8.37 -11.84
C THR A 83 -1.29 -7.48 -12.76
N THR A 84 -1.33 -6.16 -12.53
CA THR A 84 -0.48 -5.23 -13.28
C THR A 84 0.65 -4.74 -12.39
N PRO A 85 1.80 -4.37 -12.98
CA PRO A 85 2.86 -3.75 -12.19
C PRO A 85 2.41 -2.44 -11.56
N ASP A 86 1.56 -1.68 -12.27
CA ASP A 86 1.04 -0.41 -11.78
C ASP A 86 0.25 -0.59 -10.49
N PHE A 87 -0.51 -1.67 -10.38
CA PHE A 87 -1.25 -1.96 -9.16
C PHE A 87 -0.32 -1.99 -7.95
N TRP A 88 0.78 -2.73 -8.04
CA TRP A 88 1.73 -2.85 -6.93
C TRP A 88 2.46 -1.55 -6.64
N MET A 89 2.86 -0.84 -7.71
CA MET A 89 3.54 0.44 -7.53
C MET A 89 2.63 1.51 -6.95
N ASN A 90 1.35 1.51 -7.35
CA ASN A 90 0.40 2.46 -6.81
C ASN A 90 0.13 2.21 -5.33
N LEU A 91 0.03 0.94 -4.93
CA LEU A 91 -0.10 0.61 -3.51
C LEU A 91 1.10 1.12 -2.72
N GLN A 92 2.30 0.90 -3.24
CA GLN A 92 3.53 1.30 -2.56
C GLN A 92 3.63 2.82 -2.48
N SER A 93 3.34 3.50 -3.58
CA SER A 93 3.40 4.95 -3.63
C SER A 93 2.39 5.59 -2.68
N HIS A 94 1.17 5.07 -2.68
CA HIS A 94 0.14 5.57 -1.78
C HIS A 94 0.55 5.38 -0.32
N TYR A 95 1.06 4.21 0.01
CA TYR A 95 1.50 3.92 1.37
C TYR A 95 2.62 4.88 1.80
N HIS A 96 3.62 5.08 0.94
CA HIS A 96 4.72 6.00 1.24
C HIS A 96 4.23 7.43 1.41
N LEU A 97 3.37 7.88 0.51
CA LEU A 97 2.86 9.25 0.58
C LEU A 97 2.07 9.47 1.87
N GLU A 98 1.16 8.56 2.19
CA GLU A 98 0.32 8.73 3.38
C GLU A 98 1.11 8.58 4.67
N THR A 99 2.10 7.70 4.70
CA THR A 99 2.99 7.58 5.85
C THR A 99 3.77 8.88 6.07
N THR A 100 4.32 9.43 4.99
CA THR A 100 5.07 10.68 5.06
C THR A 100 4.16 11.84 5.43
N ARG A 101 2.96 11.86 4.85
CA ARG A 101 2.00 12.92 5.15
C ARG A 101 1.67 12.95 6.64
N ARG A 102 1.37 11.79 7.23
CA ARG A 102 1.05 11.72 8.66
C ARG A 102 2.20 12.17 9.54
N ARG A 103 3.43 11.89 9.10
CA ARG A 103 4.61 12.22 9.90
C ARG A 103 5.07 13.65 9.72
N SER A 104 4.97 14.20 8.53
CA SER A 104 5.71 15.40 8.16
C SER A 104 4.90 16.52 7.52
N GLU A 105 3.65 16.28 7.13
CA GLU A 105 2.91 17.28 6.35
C GLU A 105 2.77 18.61 7.09
N ARG A 106 2.45 18.57 8.37
CA ARG A 106 2.27 19.79 9.15
C ARG A 106 3.58 20.59 9.20
N ARG A 107 4.68 19.91 9.42
CA ARG A 107 5.99 20.56 9.47
C ARG A 107 6.35 21.15 8.11
N ILE A 108 6.11 20.40 7.05
CA ILE A 108 6.40 20.87 5.70
C ILE A 108 5.55 22.10 5.36
N ASN A 109 4.27 22.08 5.68
CA ASN A 109 3.38 23.19 5.40
C ASN A 109 3.77 24.44 6.18
N ALA A 110 4.33 24.27 7.37
CA ALA A 110 4.81 25.41 8.15
C ALA A 110 6.12 25.98 7.60
N ALA A 111 6.96 25.14 6.99
CA ALA A 111 8.27 25.54 6.53
C ALA A 111 8.28 25.99 5.06
N VAL A 112 7.39 25.46 4.24
CA VAL A 112 7.40 25.71 2.81
C VAL A 112 6.15 26.49 2.43
N ALA A 113 6.34 27.75 2.04
CA ALA A 113 5.23 28.57 1.57
C ALA A 113 5.02 28.36 0.07
N PRO A 114 3.77 28.42 -0.39
CA PRO A 114 3.53 28.36 -1.83
C PRO A 114 4.22 29.53 -2.53
N LEU A 115 4.61 29.31 -3.78
CA LEU A 115 5.17 30.39 -4.58
C LEU A 115 4.08 31.43 -4.82
N ALA A 116 4.39 32.69 -4.50
CA ALA A 116 3.42 33.74 -4.72
C ALA A 116 3.23 33.99 -6.22
N ALA A 117 1.97 34.02 -6.64
CA ALA A 117 1.65 34.21 -8.04
C ALA A 117 1.65 35.70 -8.41
#